data_0ff528c5710e986889c4e0a3eb972598
#
_entry.id   0ff528c5710e986889c4e0a3eb972598
#
_cell.length_a   1.000
_cell.length_b   1.000
_cell.length_c   1.000
_cell.angle_alpha   90.00
_cell.angle_beta   90.00
_cell.angle_gamma   90.00
#
_symmetry.space_group_name_H-M   'P 1'
#
loop_
_entity.id
_entity.type
_entity.pdbx_description
1 polymer ?
#
loop_
_entity_poly.entity_id
_entity_poly.type
_entity_poly.pdbx_seq_one_letter_code
_entity_poly.pdbx_strand_id
1 'polypeptide(L)'
;VLAKPLSVADWRLNHELLGEHFCLKCAELISGLEPWYAEHPHMLRAGDAAALGGLFYALVYSGVAMTMMGSSAPASGGEHLFSHTLDMMDAVDGGGHDLHGRQVGIGTIIAAELHRRVWAHERPEVRELPQEVDERLWGRLTPAVAAQYGAKQAGLRGIAAAMKDTQRWSAVRAMIKTAVPRPEKIAGMLKAAGAASCLADIGVCRARAREALLHMHEIRARATIVDVAWLAGVLPGAVDEVLDGVD
;
A
#
# COMPACT_ATOMS: atom_id res chain seq x y z
N VAL A 1 9.19 -4.45 6.22
CA VAL A 1 8.47 -4.85 7.43
C VAL A 1 7.58 -3.72 7.96
N LEU A 2 8.02 -2.46 7.96
CA LEU A 2 7.21 -1.28 8.38
C LEU A 2 5.89 -1.10 7.58
N ALA A 3 5.77 -1.75 6.43
CA ALA A 3 4.56 -1.77 5.60
C ALA A 3 3.39 -2.59 6.20
N LYS A 4 3.66 -3.46 7.18
CA LYS A 4 2.67 -4.45 7.64
C LYS A 4 1.38 -3.88 8.23
N PRO A 5 1.40 -2.80 9.01
CA PRO A 5 0.16 -2.17 9.46
C PRO A 5 -0.75 -1.74 8.30
N LEU A 6 -0.17 -1.27 7.19
CA LEU A 6 -0.92 -0.85 6.00
C LEU A 6 -1.50 -2.05 5.24
N SER A 7 -0.69 -3.10 5.05
CA SER A 7 -1.17 -4.35 4.42
C SER A 7 -2.35 -4.94 5.20
N VAL A 8 -2.25 -4.98 6.53
CA VAL A 8 -3.32 -5.48 7.40
C VAL A 8 -4.53 -4.56 7.35
N ALA A 9 -4.35 -3.23 7.25
CA ALA A 9 -5.43 -2.28 7.09
C ALA A 9 -6.20 -2.49 5.78
N ASP A 10 -5.49 -2.68 4.66
CA ASP A 10 -6.11 -3.00 3.36
C ASP A 10 -6.84 -4.35 3.39
N TRP A 11 -6.26 -5.36 4.02
CA TRP A 11 -6.90 -6.65 4.19
C TRP A 11 -8.17 -6.53 5.04
N ARG A 12 -8.13 -5.76 6.13
CA ARG A 12 -9.29 -5.47 6.97
C ARG A 12 -10.35 -4.68 6.23
N LEU A 13 -9.95 -3.72 5.40
CA LEU A 13 -10.85 -2.96 4.53
C LEU A 13 -11.66 -3.89 3.61
N ASN A 14 -11.00 -4.83 2.94
CA ASN A 14 -11.69 -5.79 2.07
C ASN A 14 -12.63 -6.71 2.87
N HIS A 15 -12.25 -7.10 4.09
CA HIS A 15 -13.15 -7.84 4.97
C HIS A 15 -14.42 -7.06 5.29
N GLU A 16 -14.28 -5.81 5.73
CA GLU A 16 -15.41 -4.98 6.17
C GLU A 16 -16.31 -4.52 5.00
N LEU A 17 -15.69 -4.22 3.84
CA LEU A 17 -16.43 -3.69 2.69
C LEU A 17 -16.91 -4.77 1.71
N LEU A 18 -16.26 -5.92 1.66
CA LEU A 18 -16.56 -6.98 0.69
C LEU A 18 -16.91 -8.33 1.33
N GLY A 19 -16.70 -8.49 2.62
CA GLY A 19 -16.88 -9.77 3.31
C GLY A 19 -15.78 -10.79 3.02
N GLU A 20 -14.61 -10.35 2.53
CA GLU A 20 -13.46 -11.23 2.33
C GLU A 20 -13.00 -11.84 3.64
N HIS A 21 -12.43 -13.06 3.57
CA HIS A 21 -11.94 -13.72 4.77
C HIS A 21 -10.78 -12.95 5.42
N PHE A 22 -10.90 -12.68 6.73
CA PHE A 22 -9.87 -12.07 7.56
C PHE A 22 -9.52 -13.00 8.73
N CYS A 23 -8.25 -13.35 8.86
CA CYS A 23 -7.77 -14.19 9.95
C CYS A 23 -7.10 -13.34 11.04
N LEU A 24 -7.78 -13.19 12.17
CA LEU A 24 -7.24 -12.43 13.30
C LEU A 24 -5.89 -12.97 13.78
N LYS A 25 -5.70 -14.31 13.80
CA LYS A 25 -4.44 -14.93 14.20
C LYS A 25 -3.27 -14.56 13.30
N CYS A 26 -3.49 -14.50 11.98
CA CYS A 26 -2.45 -14.04 11.05
C CYS A 26 -2.14 -12.56 11.23
N ALA A 27 -3.14 -11.73 11.50
CA ALA A 27 -2.95 -10.30 11.78
C ALA A 27 -2.19 -10.08 13.10
N GLU A 28 -2.54 -10.79 14.17
CA GLU A 28 -1.84 -10.77 15.47
C GLU A 28 -0.39 -11.23 15.35
N LEU A 29 -0.13 -12.29 14.55
CA LEU A 29 1.21 -12.81 14.31
C LEU A 29 2.12 -11.74 13.69
N ILE A 30 1.57 -10.94 12.78
CA ILE A 30 2.32 -9.86 12.10
C ILE A 30 2.50 -8.66 13.03
N SER A 31 1.43 -8.18 13.65
CA SER A 31 1.46 -6.96 14.49
C SER A 31 2.25 -7.16 15.79
N GLY A 32 2.26 -8.35 16.36
CA GLY A 32 3.00 -8.66 17.58
C GLY A 32 4.51 -8.52 17.46
N LEU A 33 5.04 -8.47 16.24
CA LEU A 33 6.47 -8.30 15.98
C LEU A 33 6.88 -6.85 15.71
N GLU A 34 5.92 -5.94 15.55
CA GLU A 34 6.19 -4.54 15.23
C GLU A 34 7.10 -3.85 16.26
N PRO A 35 6.92 -4.01 17.58
CA PRO A 35 7.79 -3.37 18.57
C PRO A 35 9.28 -3.68 18.40
N TRP A 36 9.63 -4.89 17.97
CA TRP A 36 11.01 -5.35 17.84
C TRP A 36 11.85 -4.54 16.84
N TYR A 37 11.23 -3.92 15.84
CA TYR A 37 11.92 -3.15 14.81
C TYR A 37 11.47 -1.68 14.71
N ALA A 38 10.30 -1.34 15.27
CA ALA A 38 9.72 -0.01 15.14
C ALA A 38 10.05 0.92 16.32
N GLU A 39 10.27 0.38 17.53
CA GLU A 39 10.56 1.18 18.71
C GLU A 39 11.95 1.82 18.68
N HIS A 40 12.95 1.09 18.15
CA HIS A 40 14.34 1.52 18.11
C HIS A 40 14.96 1.38 16.71
N PRO A 41 14.44 2.05 15.68
CA PRO A 41 14.89 1.86 14.29
C PRO A 41 16.38 2.21 14.07
N HIS A 42 16.96 3.09 14.89
CA HIS A 42 18.40 3.43 14.85
C HIS A 42 19.31 2.24 15.19
N MET A 43 18.81 1.26 15.96
CA MET A 43 19.55 0.04 16.26
C MET A 43 19.75 -0.82 15.01
N LEU A 44 18.78 -0.83 14.07
CA LEU A 44 18.92 -1.48 12.76
C LEU A 44 20.09 -0.86 11.98
N ARG A 45 20.18 0.47 11.97
CA ARG A 45 21.29 1.19 11.32
C ARG A 45 22.65 0.87 11.97
N ALA A 46 22.67 0.70 13.28
CA ALA A 46 23.85 0.36 14.03
C ALA A 46 24.30 -1.13 13.86
N GLY A 47 23.51 -1.95 13.19
CA GLY A 47 23.80 -3.37 13.02
C GLY A 47 23.59 -4.19 14.28
N ASP A 48 22.76 -3.71 15.23
CA ASP A 48 22.46 -4.45 16.46
C ASP A 48 21.85 -5.82 16.16
N ALA A 49 22.42 -6.86 16.74
CA ALA A 49 22.04 -8.23 16.43
C ALA A 49 20.60 -8.57 16.87
N ALA A 50 20.12 -8.00 17.97
CA ALA A 50 18.77 -8.25 18.45
C ALA A 50 17.74 -7.55 17.55
N ALA A 51 18.00 -6.28 17.15
CA ALA A 51 17.16 -5.55 16.23
C ALA A 51 17.10 -6.22 14.84
N LEU A 52 18.23 -6.65 14.29
CA LEU A 52 18.31 -7.39 13.04
C LEU A 52 17.60 -8.76 13.14
N GLY A 53 17.75 -9.46 14.26
CA GLY A 53 17.04 -10.70 14.55
C GLY A 53 15.51 -10.48 14.55
N GLY A 54 15.04 -9.44 15.25
CA GLY A 54 13.63 -9.06 15.28
C GLY A 54 13.06 -8.76 13.90
N LEU A 55 13.82 -8.00 13.09
CA LEU A 55 13.45 -7.71 11.69
C LEU A 55 13.37 -9.00 10.85
N PHE A 56 14.33 -9.90 11.00
CA PHE A 56 14.35 -11.18 10.30
C PHE A 56 13.16 -12.07 10.69
N TYR A 57 12.87 -12.19 11.99
CA TYR A 57 11.67 -12.90 12.46
C TYR A 57 10.39 -12.31 11.90
N ALA A 58 10.26 -10.98 11.88
CA ALA A 58 9.10 -10.33 11.31
C ALA A 58 8.90 -10.64 9.81
N LEU A 59 9.98 -10.76 9.04
CA LEU A 59 9.93 -11.19 7.63
C LEU A 59 9.48 -12.64 7.50
N VAL A 60 10.07 -13.56 8.29
CA VAL A 60 9.71 -14.98 8.27
C VAL A 60 8.25 -15.19 8.64
N TYR A 61 7.80 -14.59 9.74
CA TYR A 61 6.41 -14.75 10.18
C TYR A 61 5.40 -14.08 9.23
N SER A 62 5.80 -13.03 8.51
CA SER A 62 4.99 -12.50 7.41
C SER A 62 4.79 -13.55 6.31
N GLY A 63 5.84 -14.31 5.97
CA GLY A 63 5.77 -15.43 5.03
C GLY A 63 4.87 -16.56 5.55
N VAL A 64 4.98 -16.90 6.84
CA VAL A 64 4.10 -17.90 7.50
C VAL A 64 2.64 -17.46 7.40
N ALA A 65 2.32 -16.19 7.72
CA ALA A 65 0.97 -15.67 7.63
C ALA A 65 0.41 -15.74 6.21
N MET A 66 1.23 -15.41 5.19
CA MET A 66 0.83 -15.56 3.78
C MET A 66 0.55 -17.01 3.41
N THR A 67 1.38 -17.95 3.88
CA THR A 67 1.19 -19.39 3.63
C THR A 67 -0.11 -19.87 4.30
N MET A 68 -0.37 -19.49 5.54
CA MET A 68 -1.59 -19.85 6.26
C MET A 68 -2.85 -19.33 5.56
N MET A 69 -2.75 -18.14 4.95
CA MET A 69 -3.87 -17.51 4.23
C MET A 69 -4.03 -17.98 2.79
N GLY A 70 -3.02 -18.64 2.22
CA GLY A 70 -2.99 -18.95 0.79
C GLY A 70 -2.98 -17.70 -0.10
N SER A 71 -2.61 -16.54 0.44
CA SER A 71 -2.60 -15.27 -0.29
C SER A 71 -1.62 -14.28 0.31
N SER A 72 -1.24 -13.24 -0.45
CA SER A 72 -0.37 -12.15 0.03
C SER A 72 -1.11 -11.06 0.83
N ALA A 73 -2.43 -11.21 1.08
CA ALA A 73 -3.22 -10.19 1.78
C ALA A 73 -2.63 -9.73 3.12
N PRO A 74 -2.09 -10.64 3.97
CA PRO A 74 -1.53 -10.24 5.25
C PRO A 74 -0.29 -9.35 5.16
N ALA A 75 0.41 -9.36 4.05
CA ALA A 75 1.76 -8.78 3.95
C ALA A 75 1.96 -7.82 2.78
N SER A 76 0.95 -7.60 1.93
CA SER A 76 1.09 -6.81 0.71
C SER A 76 -0.23 -6.13 0.36
N GLY A 77 -0.31 -4.82 0.58
CA GLY A 77 -1.43 -3.94 0.27
C GLY A 77 -1.04 -2.87 -0.78
N GLY A 78 -1.63 -1.69 -0.67
CA GLY A 78 -1.40 -0.57 -1.57
C GLY A 78 0.05 -0.09 -1.62
N GLU A 79 0.78 -0.25 -0.52
CA GLU A 79 2.20 0.11 -0.44
C GLU A 79 3.10 -0.71 -1.36
N HIS A 80 2.74 -1.96 -1.64
CA HIS A 80 3.47 -2.80 -2.59
C HIS A 80 3.13 -2.48 -4.03
N LEU A 81 1.93 -1.92 -4.30
CA LEU A 81 1.55 -1.56 -5.66
C LEU A 81 2.50 -0.53 -6.26
N PHE A 82 3.00 0.42 -5.46
CA PHE A 82 3.98 1.41 -5.93
C PHE A 82 5.26 0.73 -6.45
N SER A 83 5.84 -0.20 -5.67
CA SER A 83 7.02 -0.96 -6.07
C SER A 83 6.76 -1.81 -7.32
N HIS A 84 5.66 -2.59 -7.32
CA HIS A 84 5.33 -3.44 -8.47
C HIS A 84 5.07 -2.63 -9.74
N THR A 85 4.46 -1.45 -9.62
CA THR A 85 4.23 -0.57 -10.76
C THR A 85 5.55 -0.06 -11.33
N LEU A 86 6.50 0.38 -10.48
CA LEU A 86 7.83 0.77 -10.93
C LEU A 86 8.55 -0.38 -11.65
N ASP A 87 8.56 -1.59 -11.06
CA ASP A 87 9.18 -2.77 -11.67
C ASP A 87 8.54 -3.13 -13.03
N MET A 88 7.21 -3.00 -13.15
CA MET A 88 6.50 -3.24 -14.41
C MET A 88 6.80 -2.18 -15.46
N MET A 89 6.88 -0.90 -15.05
CA MET A 89 7.29 0.19 -15.94
C MET A 89 8.71 -0.05 -16.45
N ASP A 90 9.64 -0.43 -15.56
CA ASP A 90 11.02 -0.76 -15.91
C ASP A 90 11.10 -1.93 -16.90
N ALA A 91 10.24 -2.93 -16.72
CA ALA A 91 10.15 -4.05 -17.67
C ALA A 91 9.63 -3.63 -19.05
N VAL A 92 8.86 -2.54 -19.15
CA VAL A 92 8.35 -2.02 -20.44
C VAL A 92 9.39 -1.14 -21.14
N ASP A 93 9.99 -0.19 -20.42
CA ASP A 93 10.86 0.85 -21.01
C ASP A 93 12.35 0.58 -20.87
N GLY A 94 12.74 -0.53 -20.21
CA GLY A 94 14.15 -0.92 -20.04
C GLY A 94 14.87 -0.12 -18.94
N GLY A 95 14.13 0.52 -18.05
CA GLY A 95 14.67 1.21 -16.88
C GLY A 95 15.40 0.28 -15.92
N GLY A 96 16.18 0.84 -15.02
CA GLY A 96 16.76 0.11 -13.90
C GLY A 96 15.88 0.18 -12.67
N HIS A 97 15.78 -0.91 -11.90
CA HIS A 97 15.02 -0.93 -10.67
C HIS A 97 15.91 -0.97 -9.42
N ASP A 98 15.41 -0.45 -8.31
CA ASP A 98 16.04 -0.57 -7.00
C ASP A 98 15.50 -1.81 -6.26
N LEU A 99 16.08 -2.14 -5.12
CA LEU A 99 15.65 -3.26 -4.29
C LEU A 99 14.19 -3.07 -3.85
N HIS A 100 13.39 -4.11 -4.03
CA HIS A 100 11.96 -4.15 -3.71
C HIS A 100 11.63 -3.55 -2.33
N GLY A 101 12.38 -3.93 -1.28
CA GLY A 101 12.15 -3.41 0.08
C GLY A 101 12.36 -1.91 0.22
N ARG A 102 13.24 -1.29 -0.58
CA ARG A 102 13.49 0.15 -0.60
C ARG A 102 12.33 0.88 -1.28
N GLN A 103 11.89 0.41 -2.43
CA GLN A 103 10.70 0.92 -3.13
C GLN A 103 9.43 0.78 -2.28
N VAL A 104 9.22 -0.37 -1.61
CA VAL A 104 8.09 -0.58 -0.69
C VAL A 104 8.17 0.37 0.52
N GLY A 105 9.36 0.75 0.98
CA GLY A 105 9.52 1.79 1.99
C GLY A 105 8.86 3.10 1.59
N ILE A 106 9.14 3.59 0.38
CA ILE A 106 8.52 4.79 -0.19
C ILE A 106 7.01 4.58 -0.40
N GLY A 107 6.62 3.45 -0.99
CA GLY A 107 5.21 3.08 -1.17
C GLY A 107 4.43 3.05 0.15
N THR A 108 5.10 2.72 1.27
CA THR A 108 4.48 2.73 2.60
C THR A 108 4.14 4.16 3.06
N ILE A 109 5.01 5.14 2.82
CA ILE A 109 4.71 6.55 3.12
C ILE A 109 3.55 7.04 2.25
N ILE A 110 3.59 6.75 0.94
CA ILE A 110 2.54 7.10 -0.02
C ILE A 110 1.19 6.49 0.40
N ALA A 111 1.14 5.19 0.70
CA ALA A 111 -0.09 4.52 1.11
C ALA A 111 -0.64 5.07 2.43
N ALA A 112 0.23 5.39 3.40
CA ALA A 112 -0.18 6.03 4.65
C ALA A 112 -0.79 7.41 4.42
N GLU A 113 -0.25 8.19 3.48
CA GLU A 113 -0.81 9.49 3.10
C GLU A 113 -2.17 9.33 2.40
N LEU A 114 -2.33 8.32 1.54
CA LEU A 114 -3.63 8.00 0.94
C LEU A 114 -4.66 7.62 2.02
N HIS A 115 -4.29 6.76 2.98
CA HIS A 115 -5.14 6.44 4.13
C HIS A 115 -5.53 7.71 4.90
N ARG A 116 -4.56 8.58 5.22
CA ARG A 116 -4.81 9.82 5.95
C ARG A 116 -5.85 10.69 5.23
N ARG A 117 -5.71 10.86 3.92
CA ARG A 117 -6.61 11.69 3.09
C ARG A 117 -8.00 11.05 2.93
N VAL A 118 -8.06 9.77 2.59
CA VAL A 118 -9.33 9.05 2.43
C VAL A 118 -10.15 9.09 3.71
N TRP A 119 -9.53 8.77 4.85
CA TRP A 119 -10.23 8.73 6.14
C TRP A 119 -10.48 10.12 6.77
N ALA A 120 -10.03 11.20 6.13
CA ALA A 120 -10.48 12.56 6.46
C ALA A 120 -11.93 12.82 5.99
N HIS A 121 -12.37 12.15 4.92
CA HIS A 121 -13.72 12.32 4.38
C HIS A 121 -14.75 11.56 5.22
N GLU A 122 -15.65 12.29 5.89
CA GLU A 122 -16.76 11.68 6.64
C GLU A 122 -17.84 11.11 5.72
N ARG A 123 -18.05 11.77 4.59
CA ARG A 123 -19.02 11.39 3.55
C ARG A 123 -18.37 11.65 2.19
N PRO A 124 -17.59 10.70 1.65
CA PRO A 124 -16.97 10.89 0.35
C PRO A 124 -18.04 10.92 -0.74
N GLU A 125 -17.86 11.81 -1.70
CA GLU A 125 -18.57 11.74 -2.97
C GLU A 125 -17.95 10.60 -3.79
N VAL A 126 -18.69 9.50 -3.96
CA VAL A 126 -18.17 8.31 -4.63
C VAL A 126 -18.08 8.57 -6.14
N ARG A 127 -16.89 8.48 -6.67
CA ARG A 127 -16.56 8.64 -8.09
C ARG A 127 -16.45 7.30 -8.81
N GLU A 128 -16.53 7.32 -10.12
CA GLU A 128 -16.25 6.17 -10.95
C GLU A 128 -14.75 6.08 -11.23
N LEU A 129 -14.22 4.84 -11.23
CA LEU A 129 -12.86 4.61 -11.68
C LEU A 129 -12.79 4.54 -13.21
N PRO A 130 -11.61 4.81 -13.81
CA PRO A 130 -11.35 4.47 -15.20
C PRO A 130 -11.75 3.03 -15.48
N GLN A 131 -12.38 2.78 -16.63
CA GLN A 131 -12.83 1.43 -17.00
C GLN A 131 -11.75 0.64 -17.72
N GLU A 132 -10.79 1.34 -18.31
CA GLU A 132 -9.70 0.79 -19.11
C GLU A 132 -8.36 1.11 -18.46
N VAL A 133 -7.36 0.30 -18.75
CA VAL A 133 -5.98 0.51 -18.32
C VAL A 133 -5.23 1.37 -19.34
N ASP A 134 -4.16 2.04 -18.95
CA ASP A 134 -3.34 2.83 -19.85
C ASP A 134 -2.44 1.93 -20.73
N GLU A 135 -2.85 1.69 -21.98
CA GLU A 135 -2.11 0.86 -22.92
C GLU A 135 -0.72 1.43 -23.26
N ARG A 136 -0.53 2.75 -23.19
CA ARG A 136 0.77 3.38 -23.52
C ARG A 136 1.77 3.11 -22.39
N LEU A 137 1.31 3.20 -21.14
CA LEU A 137 2.14 2.91 -19.97
C LEU A 137 2.52 1.43 -19.93
N TRP A 138 1.56 0.54 -20.14
CA TRP A 138 1.78 -0.90 -19.94
C TRP A 138 2.34 -1.63 -21.16
N GLY A 139 2.23 -1.05 -22.37
CA GLY A 139 2.79 -1.63 -23.59
C GLY A 139 2.50 -3.12 -23.72
N ARG A 140 3.55 -3.97 -23.78
CA ARG A 140 3.41 -5.44 -23.86
C ARG A 140 2.73 -6.10 -22.66
N LEU A 141 2.65 -5.42 -21.52
CA LEU A 141 2.01 -5.92 -20.30
C LEU A 141 0.50 -5.61 -20.25
N THR A 142 -0.02 -4.78 -21.15
CA THR A 142 -1.43 -4.37 -21.20
C THR A 142 -2.42 -5.54 -21.07
N PRO A 143 -2.29 -6.68 -21.78
CA PRO A 143 -3.26 -7.77 -21.65
C PRO A 143 -3.29 -8.37 -20.24
N ALA A 144 -2.15 -8.50 -19.59
CA ALA A 144 -2.05 -9.04 -18.23
C ALA A 144 -2.61 -8.06 -17.19
N VAL A 145 -2.32 -6.77 -17.34
CA VAL A 145 -2.84 -5.70 -16.46
C VAL A 145 -4.34 -5.58 -16.62
N ALA A 146 -4.86 -5.54 -17.85
CA ALA A 146 -6.29 -5.47 -18.13
C ALA A 146 -7.06 -6.66 -17.54
N ALA A 147 -6.49 -7.88 -17.62
CA ALA A 147 -7.09 -9.06 -17.00
C ALA A 147 -7.20 -8.94 -15.47
N GLN A 148 -6.16 -8.46 -14.80
CA GLN A 148 -6.16 -8.23 -13.35
C GLN A 148 -7.14 -7.12 -12.95
N TYR A 149 -7.14 -6.01 -13.69
CA TYR A 149 -8.03 -4.90 -13.45
C TYR A 149 -9.50 -5.28 -13.66
N GLY A 150 -9.79 -6.04 -14.74
CA GLY A 150 -11.11 -6.58 -15.00
C GLY A 150 -11.62 -7.49 -13.89
N ALA A 151 -10.76 -8.38 -13.36
CA ALA A 151 -11.11 -9.26 -12.25
C ALA A 151 -11.44 -8.49 -10.95
N LYS A 152 -10.86 -7.30 -10.75
CA LYS A 152 -11.11 -6.43 -9.59
C LYS A 152 -12.45 -5.66 -9.67
N GLN A 153 -13.01 -5.43 -10.85
CA GLN A 153 -14.14 -4.53 -11.07
C GLN A 153 -15.39 -4.87 -10.23
N ALA A 154 -15.67 -6.15 -9.99
CA ALA A 154 -16.79 -6.55 -9.13
C ALA A 154 -16.60 -6.08 -7.68
N GLY A 155 -15.38 -6.24 -7.14
CA GLY A 155 -15.01 -5.76 -5.81
C GLY A 155 -15.11 -4.23 -5.71
N LEU A 156 -14.63 -3.51 -6.73
CA LEU A 156 -14.69 -2.05 -6.77
C LEU A 156 -16.13 -1.52 -6.73
N ARG A 157 -17.04 -2.16 -7.45
CA ARG A 157 -18.48 -1.83 -7.38
C ARG A 157 -19.05 -2.09 -5.97
N GLY A 158 -18.63 -3.18 -5.32
CA GLY A 158 -19.00 -3.51 -3.94
C GLY A 158 -18.53 -2.45 -2.95
N ILE A 159 -17.27 -2.02 -3.07
CA ILE A 159 -16.69 -0.94 -2.25
C ILE A 159 -17.45 0.37 -2.48
N ALA A 160 -17.66 0.76 -3.73
CA ALA A 160 -18.40 1.98 -4.09
C ALA A 160 -19.83 1.98 -3.49
N ALA A 161 -20.52 0.84 -3.50
CA ALA A 161 -21.82 0.69 -2.87
C ALA A 161 -21.74 0.82 -1.35
N ALA A 162 -20.76 0.18 -0.70
CA ALA A 162 -20.55 0.26 0.74
C ALA A 162 -20.14 1.66 1.21
N MET A 163 -19.40 2.43 0.41
CA MET A 163 -19.03 3.82 0.72
C MET A 163 -20.25 4.76 0.75
N LYS A 164 -21.31 4.45 0.01
CA LYS A 164 -22.59 5.21 0.04
C LYS A 164 -23.41 4.94 1.29
N ASP A 165 -23.18 3.83 1.99
CA ASP A 165 -23.76 3.54 3.29
C ASP A 165 -22.98 4.30 4.38
N THR A 166 -23.58 5.40 4.86
CA THR A 166 -22.93 6.32 5.82
C THR A 166 -22.56 5.61 7.13
N GLN A 167 -23.38 4.67 7.61
CA GLN A 167 -23.12 3.95 8.85
C GLN A 167 -21.93 3.00 8.69
N ARG A 168 -21.94 2.23 7.62
CA ARG A 168 -20.86 1.29 7.28
C ARG A 168 -19.54 2.01 7.06
N TRP A 169 -19.56 3.08 6.26
CA TRP A 169 -18.37 3.92 6.01
C TRP A 169 -17.81 4.49 7.31
N SER A 170 -18.66 5.06 8.17
CA SER A 170 -18.23 5.62 9.46
C SER A 170 -17.58 4.59 10.36
N ALA A 171 -18.12 3.37 10.43
CA ALA A 171 -17.56 2.27 11.22
C ALA A 171 -16.16 1.86 10.71
N VAL A 172 -16.02 1.65 9.40
CA VAL A 172 -14.74 1.28 8.77
C VAL A 172 -13.71 2.39 8.95
N ARG A 173 -14.11 3.65 8.71
CA ARG A 173 -13.28 4.83 8.90
C ARG A 173 -12.73 4.92 10.33
N ALA A 174 -13.58 4.78 11.33
CA ALA A 174 -13.18 4.85 12.75
C ALA A 174 -12.14 3.77 13.11
N MET A 175 -12.32 2.57 12.59
CA MET A 175 -11.45 1.42 12.85
C MET A 175 -10.09 1.58 12.16
N ILE A 176 -10.07 1.89 10.86
CA ILE A 176 -8.81 1.90 10.08
C ILE A 176 -7.98 3.15 10.40
N LYS A 177 -8.62 4.30 10.60
CA LYS A 177 -7.93 5.57 10.90
C LYS A 177 -6.99 5.48 12.10
N THR A 178 -7.31 4.64 13.08
CA THR A 178 -6.48 4.44 14.28
C THR A 178 -5.42 3.36 14.10
N ALA A 179 -5.58 2.47 13.13
CA ALA A 179 -4.67 1.34 12.89
C ALA A 179 -3.47 1.71 12.01
N VAL A 180 -3.60 2.75 11.19
CA VAL A 180 -2.55 3.15 10.24
C VAL A 180 -1.66 4.24 10.86
N PRO A 181 -0.33 4.03 10.91
CA PRO A 181 0.61 5.04 11.37
C PRO A 181 0.59 6.28 10.45
N ARG A 182 0.92 7.44 11.00
CA ARG A 182 1.06 8.67 10.21
C ARG A 182 2.25 8.58 9.25
N PRO A 183 2.17 9.18 8.04
CA PRO A 183 3.26 9.18 7.05
C PRO A 183 4.58 9.66 7.62
N GLU A 184 4.55 10.76 8.41
CA GLU A 184 5.75 11.36 9.00
C GLU A 184 6.44 10.41 10.00
N LYS A 185 5.66 9.62 10.75
CA LYS A 185 6.20 8.61 11.66
C LYS A 185 6.93 7.52 10.88
N ILE A 186 6.35 7.05 9.77
CA ILE A 186 6.95 6.02 8.90
C ILE A 186 8.24 6.56 8.28
N ALA A 187 8.21 7.76 7.70
CA ALA A 187 9.38 8.41 7.12
C ALA A 187 10.51 8.59 8.15
N GLY A 188 10.16 9.04 9.38
CA GLY A 188 11.11 9.15 10.47
C GLY A 188 11.75 7.82 10.88
N MET A 189 10.98 6.74 10.95
CA MET A 189 11.50 5.41 11.26
C MET A 189 12.43 4.88 10.16
N LEU A 190 12.06 5.03 8.88
CA LEU A 190 12.89 4.64 7.74
C LEU A 190 14.22 5.40 7.76
N LYS A 191 14.18 6.72 7.94
CA LYS A 191 15.36 7.58 8.03
C LYS A 191 16.26 7.19 9.21
N ALA A 192 15.70 6.93 10.38
CA ALA A 192 16.44 6.52 11.56
C ALA A 192 17.10 5.14 11.36
N ALA A 193 16.44 4.22 10.65
CA ALA A 193 17.00 2.92 10.27
C ALA A 193 18.05 2.99 9.15
N GLY A 194 18.26 4.16 8.51
CA GLY A 194 19.14 4.30 7.35
C GLY A 194 18.58 3.68 6.07
N ALA A 195 17.26 3.49 6.02
CA ALA A 195 16.54 2.99 4.84
C ALA A 195 16.14 4.14 3.90
N ALA A 196 15.74 3.80 2.66
CA ALA A 196 15.19 4.77 1.72
C ALA A 196 13.94 5.45 2.29
N SER A 197 13.88 6.77 2.21
CA SER A 197 12.82 7.60 2.78
C SER A 197 12.32 8.70 1.84
N CYS A 198 12.97 8.85 0.67
CA CYS A 198 12.56 9.77 -0.40
C CYS A 198 12.82 9.14 -1.78
N LEU A 199 12.23 9.74 -2.82
CA LEU A 199 12.35 9.24 -4.21
C LEU A 199 13.79 9.22 -4.70
N ALA A 200 14.60 10.21 -4.31
CA ALA A 200 16.00 10.29 -4.66
C ALA A 200 16.81 9.08 -4.12
N ASP A 201 16.45 8.56 -2.96
CA ASP A 201 17.12 7.39 -2.36
C ASP A 201 16.97 6.13 -3.24
N ILE A 202 15.90 6.03 -4.02
CA ILE A 202 15.62 4.90 -4.91
C ILE A 202 15.86 5.24 -6.40
N GLY A 203 16.44 6.40 -6.69
CA GLY A 203 16.76 6.82 -8.05
C GLY A 203 15.54 7.10 -8.94
N VAL A 204 14.38 7.37 -8.37
CA VAL A 204 13.13 7.62 -9.10
C VAL A 204 12.84 9.11 -9.14
N CYS A 205 12.67 9.66 -10.34
CA CYS A 205 12.25 11.06 -10.48
C CYS A 205 10.75 11.24 -10.20
N ARG A 206 10.37 12.45 -9.77
CA ARG A 206 8.98 12.79 -9.41
C ARG A 206 7.98 12.47 -10.54
N ALA A 207 8.34 12.74 -11.80
CA ALA A 207 7.48 12.44 -12.94
C ALA A 207 7.17 10.93 -13.04
N ARG A 208 8.17 10.05 -12.87
CA ARG A 208 7.98 8.60 -12.88
C ARG A 208 7.17 8.12 -11.68
N ALA A 209 7.43 8.68 -10.51
CA ALA A 209 6.64 8.39 -9.31
C ALA A 209 5.17 8.80 -9.45
N ARG A 210 4.91 9.93 -10.15
CA ARG A 210 3.57 10.40 -10.44
C ARG A 210 2.80 9.44 -11.35
N GLU A 211 3.43 8.98 -12.43
CA GLU A 211 2.84 7.96 -13.30
C GLU A 211 2.58 6.66 -12.52
N ALA A 212 3.55 6.20 -11.73
CA ALA A 212 3.36 5.00 -10.90
C ALA A 212 2.17 5.15 -9.93
N LEU A 213 2.05 6.28 -9.23
CA LEU A 213 0.96 6.54 -8.28
C LEU A 213 -0.42 6.59 -8.97
N LEU A 214 -0.49 7.19 -10.17
CA LEU A 214 -1.74 7.29 -10.93
C LEU A 214 -2.22 5.94 -11.46
N HIS A 215 -1.30 5.05 -11.84
CA HIS A 215 -1.64 3.80 -12.53
C HIS A 215 -1.52 2.55 -11.66
N MET A 216 -0.97 2.64 -10.45
CA MET A 216 -0.81 1.48 -9.56
C MET A 216 -2.15 0.84 -9.13
N HIS A 217 -3.30 1.54 -9.30
CA HIS A 217 -4.62 0.95 -9.08
C HIS A 217 -5.01 -0.06 -10.18
N GLU A 218 -4.37 -0.02 -11.36
CA GLU A 218 -4.69 -0.90 -12.47
C GLU A 218 -4.14 -2.31 -12.29
N ILE A 219 -3.06 -2.45 -11.53
CA ILE A 219 -2.46 -3.76 -11.25
C ILE A 219 -3.12 -4.46 -10.06
N ARG A 220 -2.98 -5.78 -10.01
CA ARG A 220 -3.53 -6.68 -8.97
C ARG A 220 -5.07 -6.77 -8.96
N ALA A 221 -5.58 -8.00 -8.79
CA ALA A 221 -7.02 -8.27 -8.77
C ALA A 221 -7.72 -7.94 -7.42
N ARG A 222 -6.97 -7.61 -6.36
CA ARG A 222 -7.51 -7.23 -5.06
C ARG A 222 -7.50 -5.72 -4.87
N ALA A 223 -8.59 -5.17 -4.33
CA ALA A 223 -8.68 -3.77 -4.00
C ALA A 223 -7.77 -3.38 -2.82
N THR A 224 -7.34 -2.13 -2.78
CA THR A 224 -6.48 -1.54 -1.76
C THR A 224 -6.93 -0.11 -1.46
N ILE A 225 -6.23 0.55 -0.54
CA ILE A 225 -6.46 1.98 -0.27
C ILE A 225 -6.31 2.86 -1.52
N VAL A 226 -5.51 2.43 -2.49
CA VAL A 226 -5.33 3.16 -3.76
C VAL A 226 -6.63 3.25 -4.53
N ASP A 227 -7.35 2.14 -4.63
CA ASP A 227 -8.67 2.09 -5.29
C ASP A 227 -9.70 2.95 -4.55
N VAL A 228 -9.66 2.90 -3.21
CA VAL A 228 -10.54 3.73 -2.38
C VAL A 228 -10.21 5.22 -2.52
N ALA A 229 -8.94 5.58 -2.69
CA ALA A 229 -8.52 6.95 -2.93
C ALA A 229 -9.06 7.49 -4.26
N TRP A 230 -9.12 6.67 -5.29
CA TRP A 230 -9.78 7.00 -6.55
C TRP A 230 -11.29 7.15 -6.37
N LEU A 231 -11.95 6.16 -5.76
CA LEU A 231 -13.40 6.20 -5.49
C LEU A 231 -13.81 7.39 -4.61
N ALA A 232 -12.98 7.78 -3.64
CA ALA A 232 -13.23 8.92 -2.76
C ALA A 232 -12.86 10.28 -3.39
N GLY A 233 -12.33 10.30 -4.63
CA GLY A 233 -11.92 11.51 -5.32
C GLY A 233 -10.65 12.18 -4.76
N VAL A 234 -9.86 11.47 -3.96
CA VAL A 234 -8.52 11.91 -3.52
C VAL A 234 -7.56 11.87 -4.70
N LEU A 235 -7.56 10.77 -5.45
CA LEU A 235 -6.84 10.67 -6.71
C LEU A 235 -7.80 10.97 -7.88
N PRO A 236 -7.32 11.54 -8.99
CA PRO A 236 -5.94 11.97 -9.25
C PRO A 236 -5.60 13.37 -8.67
N GLY A 237 -6.55 14.10 -8.11
CA GLY A 237 -6.41 15.51 -7.75
C GLY A 237 -5.27 15.82 -6.78
N ALA A 238 -5.01 14.95 -5.80
CA ALA A 238 -4.00 15.15 -4.76
C ALA A 238 -2.67 14.43 -5.05
N VAL A 239 -2.41 13.98 -6.28
CA VAL A 239 -1.22 13.21 -6.61
C VAL A 239 0.10 13.91 -6.24
N ASP A 240 0.19 15.19 -6.55
CA ASP A 240 1.41 15.97 -6.28
C ASP A 240 1.62 16.20 -4.78
N GLU A 241 0.56 16.48 -4.05
CA GLU A 241 0.61 16.65 -2.59
C GLU A 241 0.91 15.34 -1.84
N VAL A 242 0.50 14.18 -2.38
CA VAL A 242 0.87 12.87 -1.85
C VAL A 242 2.36 12.62 -2.03
N LEU A 243 2.93 13.04 -3.17
CA LEU A 243 4.35 12.88 -3.47
C LEU A 243 5.24 13.86 -2.70
N ASP A 244 4.74 15.02 -2.26
CA ASP A 244 5.50 15.97 -1.41
C ASP A 244 6.03 15.30 -0.13
N GLY A 245 5.38 14.25 0.34
CA GLY A 245 5.82 13.49 1.52
C GLY A 245 7.01 12.57 1.29
N VAL A 246 7.42 12.37 0.02
CA VAL A 246 8.52 11.46 -0.38
C VAL A 246 9.52 12.10 -1.36
N ASP A 247 9.41 13.41 -1.61
CA ASP A 247 10.27 14.16 -2.53
C ASP A 247 11.62 14.56 -1.91
#